data_1c992b96e3ee95a62bce020f6c63a17a
#
_entry.id   1c992b96e3ee95a62bce020f6c63a17a
#
_cell.length_a   1.000
_cell.length_b   1.000
_cell.length_c   1.000
_cell.angle_alpha   90.00
_cell.angle_beta   90.00
_cell.angle_gamma   90.00
#
_symmetry.space_group_name_H-M   'P 1'
#
loop_
_entity.id
_entity.type
_entity.pdbx_description
1 polymer ?
#
loop_
_entity_poly.entity_id
_entity_poly.type
_entity_poly.pdbx_seq_one_letter_code
_entity_poly.pdbx_strand_id
1 'polypeptide(L)'
;MICLSILTGCGMLRDNKEEHVPRVFGATYMTRNNPYFDVLHEAIEEGVSGNGDILISRDPSQDQDKQNAQIMEMIEEGIEVLFLNPVDWERVKPALEACREAGVLVINIDTVVKDREYVISVIETDNYQAGVLCAQEMMKQVDSARIVIIDNPIQTSITNRVQGFLDTIEGNENYQVVYTQAGAGEFEVSADMIAEFLKKDIEFNVVLGGNDPSALGALAALQQYHREDGVLIYGIDGSPDFKAMLELGVVSGTSAQSPKTIGEVAVKKAYDYLSGIEIEPYISIEPYMITRENLSDYEVNGWQ
;
A
#
# COMPACT_ATOMS: atom_id res chain seq x y z
N MET A 1 -6.35 -85.98 4.25
CA MET A 1 -5.89 -84.72 4.91
C MET A 1 -5.59 -83.69 3.84
N ILE A 2 -6.48 -82.77 3.65
CA ILE A 2 -6.33 -81.66 2.69
C ILE A 2 -5.94 -80.41 3.47
N CYS A 3 -4.71 -79.90 3.23
CA CYS A 3 -4.23 -78.65 3.78
C CYS A 3 -4.78 -77.50 2.93
N LEU A 4 -5.62 -76.66 3.51
CA LEU A 4 -6.13 -75.44 2.93
C LEU A 4 -5.15 -74.30 3.30
N SER A 5 -4.39 -73.80 2.31
CA SER A 5 -3.52 -72.63 2.47
C SER A 5 -4.34 -71.36 2.27
N ILE A 6 -4.52 -70.58 3.37
CA ILE A 6 -5.13 -69.25 3.32
C ILE A 6 -4.03 -68.24 2.93
N LEU A 7 -4.12 -67.71 1.73
CA LEU A 7 -3.34 -66.52 1.31
C LEU A 7 -4.00 -65.27 1.80
N THR A 8 -3.43 -64.69 2.85
CA THR A 8 -3.77 -63.32 3.29
C THR A 8 -3.09 -62.31 2.37
N GLY A 9 -3.88 -61.79 1.41
CA GLY A 9 -3.45 -60.65 0.60
C GLY A 9 -3.44 -59.37 1.45
N CYS A 10 -2.23 -58.85 1.78
CA CYS A 10 -2.05 -57.52 2.32
C CYS A 10 -2.28 -56.50 1.18
N GLY A 11 -3.48 -55.91 1.14
CA GLY A 11 -3.76 -54.77 0.26
C GLY A 11 -3.01 -53.57 0.84
N MET A 12 -1.88 -53.21 0.22
CA MET A 12 -1.28 -51.91 0.40
C MET A 12 -2.26 -50.87 -0.16
N LEU A 13 -2.95 -50.15 0.72
CA LEU A 13 -3.57 -48.89 0.38
C LEU A 13 -2.44 -47.96 -0.07
N ARG A 14 -2.28 -47.76 -1.36
CA ARG A 14 -1.50 -46.65 -1.90
C ARG A 14 -2.30 -45.41 -1.54
N ASP A 15 -1.80 -44.62 -0.55
CA ASP A 15 -2.14 -43.24 -0.39
C ASP A 15 -1.74 -42.55 -1.70
N ASN A 16 -2.70 -42.34 -2.56
CA ASN A 16 -2.58 -41.41 -3.69
C ASN A 16 -2.63 -40.02 -3.10
N LYS A 17 -1.54 -39.52 -2.48
CA LYS A 17 -1.33 -38.11 -2.41
C LYS A 17 -1.18 -37.64 -3.85
N GLU A 18 -2.19 -36.95 -4.37
CA GLU A 18 -2.01 -36.17 -5.60
C GLU A 18 -0.76 -35.28 -5.36
N GLU A 19 0.26 -35.45 -6.19
CA GLU A 19 1.44 -34.62 -6.14
C GLU A 19 0.96 -33.18 -6.42
N HIS A 20 1.15 -32.28 -5.45
CA HIS A 20 0.86 -30.87 -5.62
C HIS A 20 1.77 -30.34 -6.74
N VAL A 21 1.17 -29.89 -7.83
CA VAL A 21 1.87 -29.16 -8.88
C VAL A 21 1.86 -27.69 -8.48
N PRO A 22 3.03 -27.08 -8.21
CA PRO A 22 3.08 -25.69 -7.78
C PRO A 22 2.45 -24.76 -8.82
N ARG A 23 1.56 -23.87 -8.39
CA ARG A 23 1.05 -22.76 -9.18
C ARG A 23 2.07 -21.64 -9.21
N VAL A 24 2.02 -20.79 -10.21
CA VAL A 24 2.87 -19.61 -10.32
C VAL A 24 2.02 -18.36 -10.15
N PHE A 25 2.38 -17.55 -9.17
CA PHE A 25 1.77 -16.25 -8.88
C PHE A 25 2.73 -15.14 -9.29
N GLY A 26 2.19 -14.02 -9.74
CA GLY A 26 2.93 -12.80 -10.01
C GLY A 26 2.65 -11.72 -8.96
N ALA A 27 3.64 -10.88 -8.68
CA ALA A 27 3.44 -9.66 -7.89
C ALA A 27 4.23 -8.49 -8.48
N THR A 28 3.61 -7.32 -8.53
CA THR A 28 4.27 -6.08 -8.91
C THR A 28 3.72 -4.92 -8.11
N TYR A 29 4.62 -4.06 -7.69
CA TYR A 29 4.35 -2.86 -6.89
C TYR A 29 4.85 -1.65 -7.66
N MET A 30 4.41 -0.44 -7.31
CA MET A 30 4.90 0.76 -8.00
C MET A 30 6.42 0.95 -7.87
N THR A 31 7.00 0.51 -6.75
CA THR A 31 8.45 0.57 -6.46
C THR A 31 8.79 -0.35 -5.30
N ARG A 32 10.05 -0.76 -5.18
CA ARG A 32 10.62 -1.40 -3.98
C ARG A 32 11.45 -0.42 -3.15
N ASN A 33 11.48 0.86 -3.54
CA ASN A 33 12.19 1.91 -2.78
C ASN A 33 11.39 2.44 -1.56
N ASN A 34 10.12 2.02 -1.38
CA ASN A 34 9.33 2.30 -0.19
C ASN A 34 9.18 1.01 0.64
N PRO A 35 9.67 0.97 1.90
CA PRO A 35 9.60 -0.20 2.78
C PRO A 35 8.19 -0.75 3.03
N TYR A 36 7.16 0.04 2.82
CA TYR A 36 5.77 -0.41 2.83
C TYR A 36 5.53 -1.60 1.91
N PHE A 37 6.08 -1.53 0.68
CA PHE A 37 5.93 -2.60 -0.30
C PHE A 37 6.78 -3.83 -0.01
N ASP A 38 7.86 -3.71 0.78
CA ASP A 38 8.62 -4.87 1.23
C ASP A 38 7.79 -5.71 2.21
N VAL A 39 7.13 -5.07 3.18
CA VAL A 39 6.25 -5.75 4.14
C VAL A 39 5.05 -6.40 3.46
N LEU A 40 4.43 -5.68 2.52
CA LEU A 40 3.32 -6.21 1.71
C LEU A 40 3.77 -7.42 0.89
N HIS A 41 4.95 -7.34 0.28
CA HIS A 41 5.55 -8.44 -0.49
C HIS A 41 5.85 -9.65 0.38
N GLU A 42 6.50 -9.47 1.54
CA GLU A 42 6.81 -10.54 2.47
C GLU A 42 5.55 -11.30 2.90
N ALA A 43 4.47 -10.60 3.23
CA ALA A 43 3.20 -11.23 3.58
C ALA A 43 2.61 -12.06 2.43
N ILE A 44 2.70 -11.56 1.19
CA ILE A 44 2.26 -12.30 0.00
C ILE A 44 3.16 -13.51 -0.26
N GLU A 45 4.47 -13.35 -0.19
CA GLU A 45 5.45 -14.43 -0.42
C GLU A 45 5.31 -15.55 0.61
N GLU A 46 5.19 -15.18 1.91
CA GLU A 46 4.94 -16.16 2.99
C GLU A 46 3.65 -16.95 2.75
N GLY A 47 2.57 -16.26 2.36
CA GLY A 47 1.30 -16.91 2.11
C GLY A 47 1.31 -17.82 0.88
N VAL A 48 1.94 -17.42 -0.21
CA VAL A 48 2.06 -18.23 -1.45
C VAL A 48 2.99 -19.41 -1.24
N SER A 49 4.19 -19.17 -0.70
CA SER A 49 5.17 -20.24 -0.44
C SER A 49 4.69 -21.24 0.63
N GLY A 50 3.93 -20.75 1.63
CA GLY A 50 3.30 -21.60 2.66
C GLY A 50 2.30 -22.61 2.10
N ASN A 51 1.71 -22.36 0.92
CA ASN A 51 0.87 -23.28 0.18
C ASN A 51 1.65 -24.19 -0.77
N GLY A 52 2.98 -24.06 -0.84
CA GLY A 52 3.84 -24.84 -1.73
C GLY A 52 3.88 -24.32 -3.18
N ASP A 53 3.43 -23.09 -3.40
CA ASP A 53 3.38 -22.43 -4.70
C ASP A 53 4.55 -21.43 -4.87
N ILE A 54 4.69 -20.84 -6.05
CA ILE A 54 5.82 -20.00 -6.44
C ILE A 54 5.32 -18.59 -6.66
N LEU A 55 5.97 -17.60 -6.04
CA LEU A 55 5.78 -16.18 -6.32
C LEU A 55 6.93 -15.65 -7.16
N ILE A 56 6.64 -15.05 -8.31
CA ILE A 56 7.59 -14.24 -9.05
C ILE A 56 7.22 -12.77 -8.91
N SER A 57 8.21 -11.91 -8.68
CA SER A 57 7.95 -10.49 -8.50
C SER A 57 8.83 -9.62 -9.40
N ARG A 58 8.33 -8.43 -9.75
CA ARG A 58 9.02 -7.44 -10.59
C ARG A 58 8.90 -6.05 -9.96
N ASP A 59 9.97 -5.27 -10.10
CA ASP A 59 10.04 -3.88 -9.68
C ASP A 59 10.10 -2.95 -10.90
N PRO A 60 9.06 -2.18 -11.20
CA PRO A 60 9.05 -1.20 -12.27
C PRO A 60 9.81 0.08 -11.93
N SER A 61 10.12 0.32 -10.65
CA SER A 61 10.83 1.51 -10.18
C SER A 61 10.14 2.81 -10.63
N GLN A 62 8.83 2.94 -10.37
CA GLN A 62 7.97 4.09 -10.72
C GLN A 62 7.73 4.29 -12.24
N ASP A 63 8.06 3.32 -13.08
CA ASP A 63 7.83 3.39 -14.53
C ASP A 63 6.65 2.50 -14.94
N GLN A 64 5.51 3.13 -15.32
CA GLN A 64 4.31 2.40 -15.73
C GLN A 64 4.49 1.61 -17.02
N ASP A 65 5.27 2.09 -17.97
CA ASP A 65 5.48 1.37 -19.23
C ASP A 65 6.34 0.13 -18.98
N LYS A 66 7.33 0.23 -18.09
CA LYS A 66 8.10 -0.90 -17.60
C LYS A 66 7.23 -1.89 -16.83
N GLN A 67 6.30 -1.42 -15.97
CA GLN A 67 5.37 -2.28 -15.26
C GLN A 67 4.50 -3.09 -16.22
N ASN A 68 3.93 -2.43 -17.24
CA ASN A 68 3.13 -3.11 -18.25
C ASN A 68 3.94 -4.19 -18.98
N ALA A 69 5.19 -3.89 -19.39
CA ALA A 69 6.06 -4.88 -20.04
C ALA A 69 6.41 -6.06 -19.11
N GLN A 70 6.73 -5.81 -17.85
CA GLN A 70 7.03 -6.83 -16.84
C GLN A 70 5.84 -7.75 -16.56
N ILE A 71 4.61 -7.21 -16.57
CA ILE A 71 3.39 -8.03 -16.42
C ILE A 71 3.24 -8.97 -17.62
N MET A 72 3.49 -8.49 -18.84
CA MET A 72 3.45 -9.35 -20.04
C MET A 72 4.50 -10.46 -19.97
N GLU A 73 5.72 -10.16 -19.47
CA GLU A 73 6.75 -11.18 -19.23
C GLU A 73 6.29 -12.23 -18.21
N MET A 74 5.69 -11.82 -17.10
CA MET A 74 5.16 -12.73 -16.08
C MET A 74 4.03 -13.61 -16.63
N ILE A 75 3.17 -13.09 -17.54
CA ILE A 75 2.16 -13.87 -18.23
C ILE A 75 2.81 -14.97 -19.09
N GLU A 76 3.89 -14.64 -19.82
CA GLU A 76 4.66 -15.62 -20.61
C GLU A 76 5.35 -16.67 -19.72
N GLU A 77 5.73 -16.31 -18.49
CA GLU A 77 6.26 -17.22 -17.46
C GLU A 77 5.17 -18.12 -16.84
N GLY A 78 3.90 -17.90 -17.17
CA GLY A 78 2.78 -18.77 -16.82
C GLY A 78 2.15 -18.47 -15.46
N ILE A 79 2.09 -17.22 -15.02
CA ILE A 79 1.36 -16.86 -13.80
C ILE A 79 -0.14 -17.14 -13.96
N GLU A 80 -0.78 -17.63 -12.89
CA GLU A 80 -2.23 -17.84 -12.81
C GLU A 80 -2.95 -16.67 -12.12
N VAL A 81 -2.28 -16.01 -11.18
CA VAL A 81 -2.78 -14.87 -10.41
C VAL A 81 -1.72 -13.77 -10.38
N LEU A 82 -2.15 -12.54 -10.50
CA LEU A 82 -1.31 -11.34 -10.34
C LEU A 82 -1.80 -10.51 -9.15
N PHE A 83 -0.92 -10.25 -8.19
CA PHE A 83 -1.09 -9.21 -7.18
C PHE A 83 -0.54 -7.90 -7.74
N LEU A 84 -1.42 -6.93 -7.96
CA LEU A 84 -1.11 -5.69 -8.69
C LEU A 84 -1.30 -4.45 -7.83
N ASN A 85 -0.22 -3.73 -7.55
CA ASN A 85 -0.26 -2.33 -7.16
C ASN A 85 0.25 -1.50 -8.35
N PRO A 86 -0.60 -0.70 -9.03
CA PRO A 86 -0.20 0.03 -10.22
C PRO A 86 0.68 1.25 -9.90
N VAL A 87 1.62 1.57 -10.80
CA VAL A 87 2.35 2.85 -10.77
C VAL A 87 1.40 4.00 -11.08
N ASP A 88 0.60 3.84 -12.13
CA ASP A 88 -0.40 4.79 -12.59
C ASP A 88 -1.74 4.06 -12.77
N TRP A 89 -2.74 4.48 -12.01
CA TRP A 89 -4.04 3.82 -11.91
C TRP A 89 -4.84 3.79 -13.22
N GLU A 90 -4.55 4.69 -14.18
CA GLU A 90 -5.18 4.73 -15.51
C GLU A 90 -4.34 3.99 -16.57
N ARG A 91 -3.01 4.24 -16.58
CA ARG A 91 -2.11 3.74 -17.62
C ARG A 91 -1.77 2.26 -17.51
N VAL A 92 -2.18 1.60 -16.43
CA VAL A 92 -2.02 0.14 -16.25
C VAL A 92 -2.97 -0.70 -17.11
N LYS A 93 -3.97 -0.08 -17.75
CA LYS A 93 -5.01 -0.76 -18.54
C LYS A 93 -4.49 -1.78 -19.57
N PRO A 94 -3.45 -1.52 -20.38
CA PRO A 94 -2.95 -2.50 -21.34
C PRO A 94 -2.52 -3.82 -20.70
N ALA A 95 -1.91 -3.76 -19.50
CA ALA A 95 -1.53 -4.95 -18.76
C ALA A 95 -2.76 -5.71 -18.21
N LEU A 96 -3.79 -4.99 -17.74
CA LEU A 96 -5.05 -5.60 -17.31
C LEU A 96 -5.76 -6.33 -18.46
N GLU A 97 -5.76 -5.74 -19.66
CA GLU A 97 -6.30 -6.37 -20.87
C GLU A 97 -5.53 -7.66 -21.22
N ALA A 98 -4.20 -7.61 -21.17
CA ALA A 98 -3.35 -8.78 -21.41
C ALA A 98 -3.59 -9.90 -20.38
N CYS A 99 -3.72 -9.59 -19.10
CA CYS A 99 -4.08 -10.55 -18.06
C CYS A 99 -5.42 -11.25 -18.37
N ARG A 100 -6.46 -10.48 -18.73
CA ARG A 100 -7.76 -11.03 -19.08
C ARG A 100 -7.71 -11.93 -20.31
N GLU A 101 -6.97 -11.53 -21.35
CA GLU A 101 -6.81 -12.33 -22.58
C GLU A 101 -6.08 -13.66 -22.31
N ALA A 102 -5.11 -13.65 -21.40
CA ALA A 102 -4.36 -14.84 -20.98
C ALA A 102 -5.10 -15.69 -19.91
N GLY A 103 -6.22 -15.20 -19.36
CA GLY A 103 -6.94 -15.87 -18.28
C GLY A 103 -6.28 -15.75 -16.91
N VAL A 104 -5.37 -14.79 -16.72
CA VAL A 104 -4.72 -14.48 -15.45
C VAL A 104 -5.69 -13.69 -14.57
N LEU A 105 -5.88 -14.17 -13.34
CA LEU A 105 -6.71 -13.49 -12.35
C LEU A 105 -5.94 -12.32 -11.73
N VAL A 106 -6.56 -11.15 -11.58
CA VAL A 106 -5.90 -9.99 -10.99
C VAL A 106 -6.56 -9.65 -9.65
N ILE A 107 -5.76 -9.62 -8.58
CA ILE A 107 -6.11 -9.00 -7.29
C ILE A 107 -5.39 -7.67 -7.22
N ASN A 108 -6.16 -6.60 -7.19
CA ASN A 108 -5.63 -5.25 -7.07
C ASN A 108 -5.44 -4.91 -5.59
N ILE A 109 -4.27 -4.45 -5.24
CA ILE A 109 -3.87 -4.13 -3.86
C ILE A 109 -3.43 -2.66 -3.75
N ASP A 110 -3.68 -2.04 -2.59
CA ASP A 110 -3.26 -0.69 -2.20
C ASP A 110 -3.84 0.44 -3.06
N THR A 111 -3.33 0.69 -4.26
CA THR A 111 -3.82 1.73 -5.16
C THR A 111 -4.81 1.16 -6.16
N VAL A 112 -6.04 1.69 -6.17
CA VAL A 112 -7.14 1.15 -7.00
C VAL A 112 -6.99 1.53 -8.46
N VAL A 113 -7.09 0.52 -9.34
CA VAL A 113 -7.10 0.72 -10.80
C VAL A 113 -8.42 1.37 -11.26
N LYS A 114 -8.38 2.13 -12.36
CA LYS A 114 -9.58 2.76 -12.95
C LYS A 114 -10.55 1.72 -13.49
N ASP A 115 -10.05 0.77 -14.23
CA ASP A 115 -10.83 -0.23 -14.96
C ASP A 115 -11.05 -1.48 -14.09
N ARG A 116 -11.92 -1.36 -13.07
CA ARG A 116 -12.17 -2.40 -12.04
C ARG A 116 -12.78 -3.69 -12.59
N GLU A 117 -13.36 -3.66 -13.78
CA GLU A 117 -13.92 -4.84 -14.43
C GLU A 117 -12.88 -5.88 -14.88
N TYR A 118 -11.59 -5.58 -14.74
CA TYR A 118 -10.49 -6.49 -15.03
C TYR A 118 -9.96 -7.21 -13.78
N VAL A 119 -10.39 -6.81 -12.59
CA VAL A 119 -9.89 -7.36 -11.33
C VAL A 119 -10.99 -8.14 -10.60
N ILE A 120 -10.61 -9.24 -9.94
CA ILE A 120 -11.56 -10.08 -9.19
C ILE A 120 -11.83 -9.54 -7.80
N SER A 121 -10.89 -8.79 -7.22
CA SER A 121 -11.05 -8.11 -5.94
C SER A 121 -10.07 -6.95 -5.85
N VAL A 122 -10.47 -5.92 -5.09
CA VAL A 122 -9.63 -4.80 -4.66
C VAL A 122 -9.47 -4.89 -3.15
N ILE A 123 -8.23 -4.78 -2.65
CA ILE A 123 -7.92 -4.76 -1.22
C ILE A 123 -7.04 -3.57 -0.94
N GLU A 124 -7.56 -2.59 -0.23
CA GLU A 124 -6.86 -1.35 0.10
C GLU A 124 -7.13 -0.90 1.54
N THR A 125 -6.36 0.08 2.02
CA THR A 125 -6.72 0.87 3.21
C THR A 125 -7.88 1.80 2.87
N ASP A 126 -8.76 2.12 3.84
CA ASP A 126 -9.67 3.25 3.70
C ASP A 126 -8.87 4.56 3.64
N ASN A 127 -8.41 4.87 2.43
CA ASN A 127 -7.55 6.02 2.18
C ASN A 127 -8.26 7.35 2.43
N TYR A 128 -9.56 7.43 2.18
CA TYR A 128 -10.35 8.61 2.52
C TYR A 128 -10.37 8.83 4.03
N GLN A 129 -10.67 7.79 4.80
CA GLN A 129 -10.67 7.85 6.26
C GLN A 129 -9.28 8.17 6.82
N ALA A 130 -8.19 7.71 6.18
CA ALA A 130 -6.84 8.06 6.59
C ALA A 130 -6.58 9.58 6.53
N GLY A 131 -7.07 10.22 5.48
CA GLY A 131 -7.03 11.69 5.36
C GLY A 131 -7.89 12.41 6.40
N VAL A 132 -9.11 11.91 6.63
CA VAL A 132 -10.01 12.41 7.67
C VAL A 132 -9.34 12.38 9.04
N LEU A 133 -8.68 11.28 9.39
CA LEU A 133 -7.96 11.14 10.67
C LEU A 133 -6.85 12.19 10.84
N CYS A 134 -6.07 12.46 9.81
CA CYS A 134 -5.03 13.49 9.84
C CYS A 134 -5.63 14.89 10.04
N ALA A 135 -6.72 15.23 9.34
CA ALA A 135 -7.39 16.51 9.49
C ALA A 135 -7.97 16.69 10.89
N GLN A 136 -8.65 15.68 11.41
CA GLN A 136 -9.24 15.68 12.75
C GLN A 136 -8.15 15.85 13.83
N GLU A 137 -7.00 15.18 13.66
CA GLU A 137 -5.89 15.32 14.61
C GLU A 137 -5.28 16.73 14.55
N MET A 138 -5.08 17.28 13.35
CA MET A 138 -4.66 18.66 13.17
C MET A 138 -5.60 19.65 13.88
N MET A 139 -6.91 19.50 13.70
CA MET A 139 -7.93 20.37 14.29
C MET A 139 -7.98 20.31 15.82
N LYS A 140 -7.52 19.21 16.43
CA LYS A 140 -7.35 19.13 17.90
C LYS A 140 -6.16 19.94 18.39
N GLN A 141 -5.12 20.08 17.57
CA GLN A 141 -3.85 20.71 17.97
C GLN A 141 -3.80 22.21 17.68
N VAL A 142 -4.51 22.70 16.64
CA VAL A 142 -4.51 24.11 16.26
C VAL A 142 -5.91 24.60 15.86
N ASP A 143 -6.27 25.82 16.28
CA ASP A 143 -7.53 26.48 15.94
C ASP A 143 -7.53 27.05 14.51
N SER A 144 -6.36 27.20 13.89
CA SER A 144 -6.21 27.71 12.53
C SER A 144 -4.94 27.17 11.87
N ALA A 145 -5.01 26.91 10.57
CA ALA A 145 -3.87 26.41 9.80
C ALA A 145 -3.77 27.01 8.39
N ARG A 146 -2.52 27.22 7.99
CA ARG A 146 -2.10 27.46 6.60
C ARG A 146 -1.34 26.22 6.15
N ILE A 147 -1.94 25.46 5.24
CA ILE A 147 -1.64 24.06 4.99
C ILE A 147 -0.90 23.91 3.66
N VAL A 148 0.21 23.17 3.68
CA VAL A 148 0.91 22.67 2.50
C VAL A 148 0.56 21.20 2.33
N ILE A 149 0.16 20.78 1.11
CA ILE A 149 -0.19 19.40 0.78
C ILE A 149 0.80 18.87 -0.25
N ILE A 150 1.36 17.69 0.03
CA ILE A 150 2.19 16.92 -0.91
C ILE A 150 1.31 15.80 -1.44
N ASP A 151 0.85 15.94 -2.68
CA ASP A 151 -0.09 15.05 -3.36
C ASP A 151 0.64 14.12 -4.34
N ASN A 152 -0.07 13.14 -4.91
CA ASN A 152 0.34 12.38 -6.08
C ASN A 152 -0.88 11.95 -6.91
N PRO A 153 -1.26 12.72 -7.94
CA PRO A 153 -2.52 12.52 -8.67
C PRO A 153 -2.58 11.24 -9.52
N ILE A 154 -1.46 10.57 -9.76
CA ILE A 154 -1.44 9.28 -10.48
C ILE A 154 -1.69 8.06 -9.56
N GLN A 155 -1.91 8.30 -8.27
CA GLN A 155 -2.20 7.28 -7.25
C GLN A 155 -3.51 7.60 -6.55
N THR A 156 -4.54 6.77 -6.77
CA THR A 156 -5.86 6.96 -6.16
C THR A 156 -5.82 6.89 -4.64
N SER A 157 -4.91 6.10 -4.06
CA SER A 157 -4.68 6.05 -2.63
C SER A 157 -4.35 7.44 -2.06
N ILE A 158 -3.39 8.15 -2.66
CA ILE A 158 -2.98 9.48 -2.21
C ILE A 158 -4.06 10.52 -2.49
N THR A 159 -4.69 10.51 -3.66
CA THR A 159 -5.76 11.46 -3.97
C THR A 159 -6.95 11.31 -3.02
N ASN A 160 -7.32 10.09 -2.62
CA ASN A 160 -8.39 9.84 -1.66
C ASN A 160 -8.01 10.34 -0.25
N ARG A 161 -6.75 10.18 0.18
CA ARG A 161 -6.23 10.73 1.45
C ARG A 161 -6.36 12.24 1.47
N VAL A 162 -5.90 12.91 0.41
CA VAL A 162 -6.00 14.36 0.27
C VAL A 162 -7.46 14.79 0.25
N GLN A 163 -8.35 14.09 -0.46
CA GLN A 163 -9.76 14.41 -0.50
C GLN A 163 -10.42 14.30 0.89
N GLY A 164 -10.17 13.22 1.64
CA GLY A 164 -10.69 13.04 2.99
C GLY A 164 -10.23 14.15 3.94
N PHE A 165 -8.97 14.58 3.82
CA PHE A 165 -8.45 15.73 4.58
C PHE A 165 -9.16 17.03 4.21
N LEU A 166 -9.30 17.32 2.90
CA LEU A 166 -9.93 18.55 2.40
C LEU A 166 -11.41 18.63 2.79
N ASP A 167 -12.18 17.56 2.62
CA ASP A 167 -13.60 17.51 2.96
C ASP A 167 -13.82 17.72 4.47
N THR A 168 -12.87 17.27 5.31
CA THR A 168 -12.95 17.45 6.77
C THR A 168 -12.78 18.91 7.19
N ILE A 169 -11.98 19.69 6.48
CA ILE A 169 -11.77 21.12 6.76
C ILE A 169 -12.70 22.03 5.95
N GLU A 170 -13.50 21.48 5.03
CA GLU A 170 -14.36 22.25 4.15
C GLU A 170 -15.33 23.14 4.93
N GLY A 171 -15.52 24.38 4.46
CA GLY A 171 -16.40 25.38 5.10
C GLY A 171 -15.86 26.02 6.38
N ASN A 172 -14.67 25.65 6.84
CA ASN A 172 -14.01 26.30 7.98
C ASN A 172 -12.90 27.25 7.49
N GLU A 173 -13.17 28.55 7.47
CA GLU A 173 -12.27 29.59 6.97
C GLU A 173 -10.94 29.69 7.74
N ASN A 174 -10.85 29.06 8.93
CA ASN A 174 -9.62 29.04 9.72
C ASN A 174 -8.56 28.08 9.11
N TYR A 175 -8.96 27.12 8.28
CA TYR A 175 -8.06 26.14 7.66
C TYR A 175 -7.95 26.41 6.16
N GLN A 176 -6.76 26.82 5.71
CA GLN A 176 -6.53 27.24 4.33
C GLN A 176 -5.38 26.47 3.71
N VAL A 177 -5.65 25.79 2.58
CA VAL A 177 -4.59 25.22 1.77
C VAL A 177 -3.92 26.34 0.98
N VAL A 178 -2.64 26.56 1.24
CA VAL A 178 -1.83 27.62 0.61
C VAL A 178 -0.92 27.12 -0.49
N TYR A 179 -0.69 25.80 -0.53
CA TYR A 179 0.11 25.17 -1.56
C TYR A 179 -0.22 23.68 -1.68
N THR A 180 -0.29 23.18 -2.91
CA THR A 180 -0.41 21.76 -3.23
C THR A 180 0.49 21.44 -4.41
N GLN A 181 1.27 20.36 -4.31
CA GLN A 181 2.11 19.88 -5.41
C GLN A 181 2.38 18.39 -5.29
N ALA A 182 2.57 17.73 -6.45
CA ALA A 182 2.92 16.32 -6.50
C ALA A 182 4.37 16.09 -6.06
N GLY A 183 4.55 15.18 -5.09
CA GLY A 183 5.84 14.73 -4.55
C GLY A 183 6.20 13.30 -4.94
N ALA A 184 5.51 12.70 -5.90
CA ALA A 184 5.69 11.33 -6.39
C ALA A 184 5.57 10.23 -5.31
N GLY A 185 5.21 10.58 -4.07
CA GLY A 185 5.21 9.65 -2.93
C GLY A 185 6.62 9.28 -2.44
N GLU A 186 7.66 10.02 -2.85
CA GLU A 186 9.05 9.76 -2.55
C GLU A 186 9.68 10.86 -1.66
N PHE A 187 10.64 10.43 -0.82
CA PHE A 187 11.32 11.31 0.13
C PHE A 187 12.11 12.43 -0.58
N GLU A 188 13.00 12.06 -1.52
CA GLU A 188 13.91 13.00 -2.17
C GLU A 188 13.13 14.02 -3.03
N VAL A 189 12.15 13.55 -3.79
CA VAL A 189 11.30 14.41 -4.63
C VAL A 189 10.54 15.41 -3.77
N SER A 190 9.99 14.95 -2.65
CA SER A 190 9.25 15.79 -1.72
C SER A 190 10.15 16.79 -1.00
N ALA A 191 11.38 16.39 -0.63
CA ALA A 191 12.36 17.28 -0.01
C ALA A 191 12.77 18.41 -0.97
N ASP A 192 13.12 18.09 -2.22
CA ASP A 192 13.48 19.07 -3.23
C ASP A 192 12.31 20.03 -3.52
N MET A 193 11.09 19.51 -3.63
CA MET A 193 9.88 20.28 -3.87
C MET A 193 9.61 21.29 -2.73
N ILE A 194 9.71 20.86 -1.47
CA ILE A 194 9.52 21.75 -0.32
C ILE A 194 10.66 22.75 -0.22
N ALA A 195 11.92 22.38 -0.51
CA ALA A 195 13.02 23.30 -0.57
C ALA A 195 12.78 24.43 -1.60
N GLU A 196 12.23 24.13 -2.77
CA GLU A 196 11.83 25.13 -3.76
C GLU A 196 10.61 25.97 -3.31
N PHE A 197 9.65 25.35 -2.60
CA PHE A 197 8.51 26.06 -2.04
C PHE A 197 8.93 27.10 -0.99
N LEU A 198 9.87 26.75 -0.12
CA LEU A 198 10.38 27.65 0.96
C LEU A 198 11.00 28.94 0.42
N LYS A 199 11.48 28.96 -0.83
CA LYS A 199 12.00 30.18 -1.48
C LYS A 199 10.90 31.18 -1.84
N LYS A 200 9.62 30.78 -1.81
CA LYS A 200 8.47 31.66 -2.16
C LYS A 200 8.01 32.55 -1.03
N ASP A 201 8.57 32.42 0.18
CA ASP A 201 8.24 33.20 1.39
C ASP A 201 6.73 33.22 1.71
N ILE A 202 6.07 32.07 1.54
CA ILE A 202 4.68 31.86 1.90
C ILE A 202 4.63 31.32 3.33
N GLU A 203 3.85 31.98 4.20
CA GLU A 203 3.64 31.51 5.58
C GLU A 203 2.75 30.27 5.60
N PHE A 204 3.11 29.28 6.42
CA PHE A 204 2.36 28.06 6.70
C PHE A 204 2.78 27.50 8.06
N ASN A 205 1.93 26.65 8.63
CA ASN A 205 2.19 25.99 9.92
C ASN A 205 1.77 24.52 9.93
N VAL A 206 1.29 23.98 8.80
CA VAL A 206 0.93 22.56 8.66
C VAL A 206 1.45 22.02 7.34
N VAL A 207 1.98 20.80 7.35
CA VAL A 207 2.29 19.99 6.17
C VAL A 207 1.54 18.67 6.27
N LEU A 208 0.79 18.33 5.22
CA LEU A 208 0.26 16.99 4.99
C LEU A 208 1.07 16.32 3.88
N GLY A 209 1.81 15.26 4.20
CA GLY A 209 2.34 14.32 3.21
C GLY A 209 1.30 13.30 2.82
N GLY A 210 1.14 13.02 1.53
CA GLY A 210 0.25 11.96 1.04
C GLY A 210 0.66 10.56 1.51
N ASN A 211 1.90 10.43 1.97
CA ASN A 211 2.45 9.28 2.68
C ASN A 211 3.59 9.70 3.62
N ASP A 212 4.09 8.79 4.44
CA ASP A 212 5.19 9.06 5.39
C ASP A 212 6.49 9.48 4.69
N PRO A 213 6.96 8.85 3.60
CA PRO A 213 8.16 9.31 2.88
C PRO A 213 8.06 10.77 2.43
N SER A 214 6.91 11.18 1.89
CA SER A 214 6.70 12.59 1.48
C SER A 214 6.74 13.55 2.67
N ALA A 215 6.13 13.18 3.78
CA ALA A 215 6.14 13.99 5.01
C ALA A 215 7.54 14.10 5.62
N LEU A 216 8.32 13.02 5.62
CA LEU A 216 9.71 13.00 6.07
C LEU A 216 10.62 13.82 5.14
N GLY A 217 10.39 13.80 3.83
CA GLY A 217 11.05 14.66 2.87
C GLY A 217 10.80 16.14 3.18
N ALA A 218 9.55 16.49 3.50
CA ALA A 218 9.21 17.85 3.94
C ALA A 218 9.94 18.23 5.23
N LEU A 219 9.97 17.35 6.24
CA LEU A 219 10.73 17.59 7.48
C LEU A 219 12.20 17.86 7.18
N ALA A 220 12.85 17.07 6.34
CA ALA A 220 14.25 17.23 5.97
C ALA A 220 14.52 18.61 5.32
N ALA A 221 13.66 19.04 4.40
CA ALA A 221 13.76 20.36 3.79
C ALA A 221 13.56 21.50 4.82
N LEU A 222 12.57 21.37 5.70
CA LEU A 222 12.32 22.35 6.77
C LEU A 222 13.53 22.50 7.69
N GLN A 223 14.13 21.39 8.13
CA GLN A 223 15.34 21.36 8.94
C GLN A 223 16.55 21.99 8.22
N GLN A 224 16.73 21.69 6.96
CA GLN A 224 17.80 22.28 6.15
C GLN A 224 17.71 23.82 6.07
N TYR A 225 16.48 24.36 6.07
CA TYR A 225 16.22 25.81 6.01
C TYR A 225 15.93 26.44 7.37
N HIS A 226 16.01 25.68 8.47
CA HIS A 226 15.69 26.12 9.83
C HIS A 226 14.28 26.73 9.96
N ARG A 227 13.30 26.05 9.34
CA ARG A 227 11.88 26.46 9.28
C ARG A 227 10.94 25.42 9.89
N GLU A 228 11.47 24.44 10.63
CA GLU A 228 10.70 23.35 11.26
C GLU A 228 9.94 23.77 12.51
N ASP A 229 10.40 24.83 13.19
CA ASP A 229 9.82 25.28 14.47
C ASP A 229 8.37 25.72 14.31
N GLY A 230 7.46 25.06 15.06
CA GLY A 230 6.03 25.39 15.08
C GLY A 230 5.25 24.86 13.86
N VAL A 231 5.86 24.05 12.99
CA VAL A 231 5.18 23.40 11.88
C VAL A 231 4.70 22.00 12.30
N LEU A 232 3.40 21.74 12.19
CA LEU A 232 2.82 20.41 12.37
C LEU A 232 2.99 19.62 11.09
N ILE A 233 3.50 18.37 11.19
CA ILE A 233 3.75 17.51 10.04
C ILE A 233 2.98 16.21 10.23
N TYR A 234 2.10 15.91 9.28
CA TYR A 234 1.31 14.68 9.21
C TYR A 234 1.72 13.83 8.03
N GLY A 235 1.86 12.52 8.28
CA GLY A 235 2.07 11.50 7.28
C GLY A 235 0.92 10.48 7.25
N ILE A 236 1.02 9.53 6.35
CA ILE A 236 0.16 8.36 6.29
C ILE A 236 1.07 7.19 5.91
N ASP A 237 1.02 6.11 6.63
CA ASP A 237 1.52 4.75 6.50
C ASP A 237 1.75 4.12 7.88
N GLY A 238 2.18 4.89 8.90
CA GLY A 238 2.60 4.37 10.21
C GLY A 238 3.97 3.70 10.14
N SER A 239 4.84 4.20 9.29
CA SER A 239 6.18 3.62 9.08
C SER A 239 7.07 3.70 10.31
N PRO A 240 8.02 2.75 10.49
CA PRO A 240 9.00 2.80 11.58
C PRO A 240 9.76 4.13 11.64
N ASP A 241 10.20 4.65 10.48
CA ASP A 241 10.95 5.90 10.41
C ASP A 241 10.11 7.09 10.86
N PHE A 242 8.84 7.17 10.48
CA PHE A 242 7.95 8.23 10.91
C PHE A 242 7.64 8.13 12.41
N LYS A 243 7.42 6.91 12.93
CA LYS A 243 7.21 6.69 14.36
C LYS A 243 8.44 7.06 15.20
N ALA A 244 9.65 6.82 14.69
CA ALA A 244 10.87 7.30 15.34
C ALA A 244 10.91 8.85 15.41
N MET A 245 10.45 9.53 14.37
CA MET A 245 10.34 11.00 14.39
C MET A 245 9.21 11.49 15.31
N LEU A 246 8.13 10.74 15.48
CA LEU A 246 7.11 10.99 16.52
C LEU A 246 7.68 10.89 17.93
N GLU A 247 8.52 9.87 18.20
CA GLU A 247 9.18 9.73 19.49
C GLU A 247 10.07 10.93 19.83
N LEU A 248 10.80 11.43 18.83
CA LEU A 248 11.62 12.65 18.95
C LEU A 248 10.77 13.93 19.05
N GLY A 249 9.49 13.90 18.71
CA GLY A 249 8.57 15.05 18.76
C GLY A 249 8.79 16.07 17.64
N VAL A 250 9.37 15.65 16.50
CA VAL A 250 9.63 16.51 15.33
C VAL A 250 8.58 16.39 14.24
N VAL A 251 7.63 15.46 14.38
CA VAL A 251 6.42 15.31 13.55
C VAL A 251 5.20 15.17 14.46
N SER A 252 3.98 15.30 13.92
CA SER A 252 2.76 15.45 14.71
C SER A 252 1.89 14.19 14.74
N GLY A 253 1.88 13.40 13.65
CA GLY A 253 1.09 12.18 13.60
C GLY A 253 1.11 11.52 12.22
N THR A 254 0.79 10.23 12.20
CA THR A 254 0.62 9.45 10.97
C THR A 254 -0.63 8.59 11.06
N SER A 255 -1.42 8.55 9.98
CA SER A 255 -2.53 7.61 9.85
C SER A 255 -1.98 6.28 9.34
N ALA A 256 -1.92 5.29 10.24
CA ALA A 256 -1.25 4.02 9.95
C ALA A 256 -2.09 3.11 9.07
N GLN A 257 -1.43 2.47 8.12
CA GLN A 257 -1.92 1.36 7.30
C GLN A 257 -1.44 0.02 7.87
N SER A 258 -2.03 -1.08 7.37
CA SER A 258 -1.65 -2.44 7.75
C SER A 258 -1.21 -3.25 6.51
N PRO A 259 -0.01 -3.00 5.95
CA PRO A 259 0.45 -3.67 4.72
C PRO A 259 0.49 -5.19 4.85
N LYS A 260 0.86 -5.70 6.02
CA LYS A 260 0.85 -7.14 6.30
C LYS A 260 -0.55 -7.72 6.16
N THR A 261 -1.55 -7.08 6.78
CA THR A 261 -2.95 -7.52 6.68
C THR A 261 -3.47 -7.47 5.25
N ILE A 262 -3.10 -6.43 4.47
CA ILE A 262 -3.48 -6.34 3.05
C ILE A 262 -2.91 -7.54 2.28
N GLY A 263 -1.64 -7.89 2.48
CA GLY A 263 -0.99 -9.03 1.83
C GLY A 263 -1.63 -10.37 2.22
N GLU A 264 -1.85 -10.61 3.52
CA GLU A 264 -2.49 -11.83 4.03
C GLU A 264 -3.91 -12.01 3.47
N VAL A 265 -4.71 -10.93 3.46
CA VAL A 265 -6.07 -10.95 2.89
C VAL A 265 -6.03 -11.17 1.39
N ALA A 266 -5.10 -10.55 0.65
CA ALA A 266 -4.97 -10.73 -0.78
C ALA A 266 -4.67 -12.19 -1.16
N VAL A 267 -3.71 -12.80 -0.48
CA VAL A 267 -3.38 -14.22 -0.67
C VAL A 267 -4.57 -15.12 -0.35
N LYS A 268 -5.20 -14.88 0.80
CA LYS A 268 -6.40 -15.65 1.19
C LYS A 268 -7.50 -15.58 0.10
N LYS A 269 -7.78 -14.38 -0.43
CA LYS A 269 -8.82 -14.20 -1.47
C LYS A 269 -8.43 -14.84 -2.80
N ALA A 270 -7.14 -14.86 -3.16
CA ALA A 270 -6.65 -15.59 -4.31
C ALA A 270 -6.97 -17.09 -4.21
N TYR A 271 -6.63 -17.73 -3.09
CA TYR A 271 -6.90 -19.15 -2.88
C TYR A 271 -8.38 -19.46 -2.70
N ASP A 272 -9.14 -18.60 -2.03
CA ASP A 272 -10.60 -18.74 -1.93
C ASP A 272 -11.21 -18.81 -3.34
N TYR A 273 -10.87 -17.85 -4.21
CA TYR A 273 -11.38 -17.79 -5.59
C TYR A 273 -10.95 -19.00 -6.42
N LEU A 274 -9.68 -19.40 -6.36
CA LEU A 274 -9.15 -20.59 -7.05
C LEU A 274 -9.84 -21.89 -6.59
N SER A 275 -10.36 -21.91 -5.36
CA SER A 275 -11.13 -23.02 -4.79
C SER A 275 -12.63 -22.95 -5.11
N GLY A 276 -13.07 -21.96 -5.90
CA GLY A 276 -14.47 -21.75 -6.27
C GLY A 276 -15.33 -21.11 -5.18
N ILE A 277 -14.71 -20.50 -4.16
CA ILE A 277 -15.40 -19.75 -3.13
C ILE A 277 -15.63 -18.31 -3.65
N GLU A 278 -16.85 -17.82 -3.49
CA GLU A 278 -17.18 -16.44 -3.82
C GLU A 278 -16.43 -15.48 -2.88
N ILE A 279 -15.82 -14.44 -3.46
CA ILE A 279 -15.07 -13.43 -2.73
C ILE A 279 -15.70 -12.05 -2.89
N GLU A 280 -15.46 -11.17 -1.91
CA GLU A 280 -15.87 -9.77 -1.99
C GLU A 280 -15.08 -9.04 -3.09
N PRO A 281 -15.77 -8.27 -3.96
CA PRO A 281 -15.10 -7.52 -5.03
C PRO A 281 -14.30 -6.32 -4.51
N TYR A 282 -14.53 -5.91 -3.25
CA TYR A 282 -13.84 -4.81 -2.60
C TYR A 282 -13.74 -5.03 -1.09
N ILE A 283 -12.54 -4.86 -0.56
CA ILE A 283 -12.22 -4.98 0.87
C ILE A 283 -11.43 -3.75 1.28
N SER A 284 -11.95 -3.04 2.27
CA SER A 284 -11.31 -1.87 2.88
C SER A 284 -10.77 -2.23 4.27
N ILE A 285 -9.51 -1.88 4.51
CA ILE A 285 -8.85 -2.06 5.81
C ILE A 285 -8.84 -0.70 6.53
N GLU A 286 -9.39 -0.66 7.73
CA GLU A 286 -9.50 0.56 8.53
C GLU A 286 -8.10 1.09 8.94
N PRO A 287 -7.79 2.37 8.67
CA PRO A 287 -6.60 3.03 9.19
C PRO A 287 -6.82 3.50 10.64
N TYR A 288 -5.75 3.81 11.33
CA TYR A 288 -5.81 4.39 12.68
C TYR A 288 -4.72 5.42 12.91
N MET A 289 -5.03 6.45 13.72
CA MET A 289 -4.12 7.56 13.97
C MET A 289 -3.08 7.20 15.02
N ILE A 290 -1.81 7.36 14.70
CA ILE A 290 -0.69 7.27 15.63
C ILE A 290 -0.17 8.69 15.87
N THR A 291 -0.11 9.07 17.14
CA THR A 291 0.46 10.33 17.63
C THR A 291 1.46 10.02 18.74
N ARG A 292 2.17 11.05 19.21
CA ARG A 292 3.07 10.87 20.34
C ARG A 292 2.36 10.39 21.62
N GLU A 293 1.07 10.71 21.78
CA GLU A 293 0.30 10.37 22.98
C GLU A 293 -0.01 8.87 23.08
N ASN A 294 -0.25 8.22 21.93
CA ASN A 294 -0.59 6.79 21.88
C ASN A 294 0.53 5.91 21.28
N LEU A 295 1.71 6.47 21.00
CA LEU A 295 2.82 5.74 20.38
C LEU A 295 3.25 4.51 21.18
N SER A 296 3.11 4.55 22.52
CA SER A 296 3.44 3.41 23.40
C SER A 296 2.58 2.16 23.16
N ASP A 297 1.44 2.30 22.48
CA ASP A 297 0.52 1.20 22.19
C ASP A 297 0.94 0.42 20.92
N TYR A 298 1.96 0.91 20.21
CA TYR A 298 2.43 0.40 18.93
C TYR A 298 3.91 0.05 18.95
N GLU A 299 4.32 -0.90 18.12
CA GLU A 299 5.73 -1.21 17.92
C GLU A 299 6.39 -0.12 17.07
N VAL A 300 7.34 0.64 17.64
CA VAL A 300 8.00 1.75 16.93
C VAL A 300 8.82 1.24 15.75
N ASN A 301 9.55 0.14 15.92
CA ASN A 301 10.47 -0.40 14.91
C ASN A 301 9.83 -1.40 13.93
N GLY A 302 8.54 -1.67 14.06
CA GLY A 302 7.79 -2.61 13.22
C GLY A 302 6.67 -1.91 12.43
N TRP A 303 6.09 -2.63 11.49
CA TRP A 303 4.83 -2.26 10.84
C TRP A 303 3.65 -2.88 11.59
N GLN A 304 2.48 -2.27 11.44
CA GLN A 304 1.26 -2.71 12.11
C GLN A 304 0.40 -3.61 11.22
#